data_770e34015a0242c7ab09a52070d21f07
#
_entry.id   770e34015a0242c7ab09a52070d21f07
#
_cell.length_a   1.000
_cell.length_b   1.000
_cell.length_c   1.000
_cell.angle_alpha   90.00
_cell.angle_beta   90.00
_cell.angle_gamma   90.00
#
_symmetry.space_group_name_H-M   'P 1'
#
loop_
_entity.id
_entity.type
_entity.pdbx_description
1 polymer ?
#
loop_
_entity_poly.entity_id
_entity_poly.type
_entity_poly.pdbx_seq_one_letter_code
_entity_poly.pdbx_strand_id
1 'polypeptide(L)'
;MDIKEVRANAKERMKGFCRVCPVCDGRACAGETPGMGGIGTGSAFKNNVAALAGVRLNMRLIHEVKKPVTETEVLGFRLRLPVLAAPIGGTSFNMGGALSEAEYARAIVSGCREAGIVGCVGDGAPDELHEAGNAA
;
A
#
# COMPACT_ATOMS: atom_id res chain seq x y z
N MET A 1 -17.06 -2.57 -11.20
CA MET A 1 -15.98 -3.59 -11.32
C MET A 1 -16.11 -4.51 -10.11
N ASP A 2 -16.29 -5.81 -10.35
CA ASP A 2 -16.35 -6.80 -9.25
C ASP A 2 -14.95 -7.07 -8.71
N ILE A 3 -14.85 -7.32 -7.39
CA ILE A 3 -13.57 -7.64 -6.72
C ILE A 3 -12.90 -8.88 -7.31
N LYS A 4 -13.67 -9.81 -7.84
CA LYS A 4 -13.14 -11.02 -8.52
C LYS A 4 -12.43 -10.65 -9.80
N GLU A 5 -12.99 -9.75 -10.60
CA GLU A 5 -12.38 -9.24 -11.84
C GLU A 5 -11.09 -8.47 -11.53
N VAL A 6 -11.11 -7.62 -10.50
CA VAL A 6 -9.91 -6.89 -10.04
C VAL A 6 -8.80 -7.86 -9.69
N ARG A 7 -9.10 -8.91 -8.91
CA ARG A 7 -8.11 -9.92 -8.50
C ARG A 7 -7.61 -10.75 -9.68
N ALA A 8 -8.47 -11.11 -10.62
CA ALA A 8 -8.07 -11.86 -11.82
C ALA A 8 -7.09 -11.03 -12.67
N ASN A 9 -7.43 -9.77 -12.93
CA ASN A 9 -6.57 -8.84 -13.65
C ASN A 9 -5.23 -8.60 -12.94
N ALA A 10 -5.26 -8.40 -11.62
CA ALA A 10 -4.06 -8.25 -10.80
C ALA A 10 -3.16 -9.49 -10.90
N LYS A 11 -3.73 -10.69 -10.80
CA LYS A 11 -2.99 -11.95 -10.89
C LYS A 11 -2.28 -12.10 -12.23
N GLU A 12 -2.94 -11.73 -13.32
CA GLU A 12 -2.36 -11.75 -14.67
C GLU A 12 -1.20 -10.74 -14.79
N ARG A 13 -1.42 -9.49 -14.35
CA ARG A 13 -0.41 -8.43 -14.40
C ARG A 13 0.81 -8.71 -13.52
N MET A 14 0.60 -9.33 -12.39
CA MET A 14 1.67 -9.70 -11.44
C MET A 14 2.55 -10.88 -11.92
N LYS A 15 2.22 -11.53 -13.04
CA LYS A 15 3.06 -12.52 -13.73
C LYS A 15 3.68 -13.59 -12.81
N GLY A 16 2.98 -14.00 -11.75
CA GLY A 16 3.47 -14.97 -10.78
C GLY A 16 4.27 -14.38 -9.61
N PHE A 17 4.69 -13.12 -9.65
CA PHE A 17 5.39 -12.46 -8.52
C PHE A 17 4.49 -12.35 -7.29
N CYS A 18 3.20 -12.22 -7.48
CA CYS A 18 2.21 -12.28 -6.41
C CYS A 18 1.06 -13.22 -6.79
N ARG A 19 0.63 -14.05 -5.84
CA ARG A 19 -0.48 -14.99 -6.03
C ARG A 19 -1.86 -14.35 -5.89
N VAL A 20 -1.90 -13.09 -5.46
CA VAL A 20 -3.14 -12.34 -5.19
C VAL A 20 -4.10 -13.17 -4.31
N CYS A 21 -3.59 -13.61 -3.17
CA CYS A 21 -4.32 -14.47 -2.24
C CYS A 21 -5.58 -13.78 -1.70
N PRO A 22 -6.66 -14.51 -1.45
CA PRO A 22 -7.87 -13.95 -0.81
C PRO A 22 -7.57 -13.30 0.55
N VAL A 23 -6.66 -13.90 1.31
CA VAL A 23 -6.10 -13.36 2.55
C VAL A 23 -4.60 -13.29 2.38
N CYS A 24 -4.05 -12.08 2.43
CA CYS A 24 -2.62 -11.88 2.31
C CYS A 24 -1.99 -11.94 3.70
N ASP A 25 -1.49 -13.12 4.08
CA ASP A 25 -0.84 -13.39 5.36
C ASP A 25 0.68 -13.64 5.27
N GLY A 26 1.24 -13.51 4.07
CA GLY A 26 2.65 -13.70 3.78
C GLY A 26 3.13 -15.14 3.77
N ARG A 27 2.26 -16.14 3.99
CA ARG A 27 2.67 -17.56 4.07
C ARG A 27 2.95 -18.16 2.71
N ALA A 28 2.10 -17.86 1.73
CA ALA A 28 2.17 -18.50 0.41
C ALA A 28 3.43 -18.13 -0.40
N CYS A 29 4.04 -16.99 -0.13
CA CYS A 29 5.22 -16.48 -0.82
C CYS A 29 6.38 -16.15 0.14
N ALA A 30 6.38 -16.73 1.35
CA ALA A 30 7.47 -16.55 2.29
C ALA A 30 8.77 -17.16 1.74
N GLY A 31 9.85 -16.39 1.77
CA GLY A 31 11.17 -16.81 1.30
C GLY A 31 11.37 -16.74 -0.22
N GLU A 32 10.37 -16.31 -0.98
CA GLU A 32 10.50 -16.14 -2.43
C GLU A 32 11.16 -14.79 -2.77
N THR A 33 12.05 -14.80 -3.76
CA THR A 33 12.72 -13.60 -4.27
C THR A 33 12.83 -13.71 -5.81
N PRO A 34 12.28 -12.78 -6.57
CA PRO A 34 11.42 -11.67 -6.14
C PRO A 34 10.06 -12.17 -5.58
N GLY A 35 9.45 -11.39 -4.70
CA GLY A 35 8.15 -11.73 -4.11
C GLY A 35 7.80 -10.86 -2.90
N MET A 36 6.53 -10.90 -2.52
CA MET A 36 5.94 -10.00 -1.54
C MET A 36 6.06 -10.49 -0.09
N GLY A 37 6.30 -11.79 0.13
CA GLY A 37 6.29 -12.42 1.45
C GLY A 37 7.55 -12.22 2.29
N GLY A 38 8.57 -11.57 1.73
CA GLY A 38 9.84 -11.31 2.39
C GLY A 38 10.85 -12.47 2.30
N ILE A 39 12.11 -12.14 2.44
CA ILE A 39 13.27 -13.04 2.32
C ILE A 39 13.38 -13.93 3.58
N GLY A 40 13.99 -15.11 3.42
CA GLY A 40 14.26 -16.04 4.51
C GLY A 40 12.98 -16.64 5.07
N THR A 41 12.75 -16.53 6.36
CA THR A 41 11.57 -17.11 7.03
C THR A 41 10.27 -16.35 6.75
N GLY A 42 10.33 -15.16 6.16
CA GLY A 42 9.17 -14.27 6.02
C GLY A 42 8.55 -13.84 7.36
N SER A 43 9.33 -13.94 8.45
CA SER A 43 8.81 -13.69 9.80
C SER A 43 8.36 -12.24 10.00
N ALA A 44 9.04 -11.28 9.38
CA ALA A 44 8.65 -9.86 9.48
C ALA A 44 7.22 -9.65 8.95
N PHE A 45 6.89 -10.19 7.79
CA PHE A 45 5.54 -10.10 7.22
C PHE A 45 4.51 -10.74 8.15
N LYS A 46 4.76 -11.97 8.60
CA LYS A 46 3.86 -12.70 9.50
C LYS A 46 3.66 -11.98 10.82
N ASN A 47 4.72 -11.40 11.39
CA ASN A 47 4.65 -10.64 12.63
C ASN A 47 3.84 -9.34 12.44
N ASN A 48 3.97 -8.64 11.31
CA ASN A 48 3.16 -7.48 10.99
C ASN A 48 1.66 -7.84 10.92
N VAL A 49 1.32 -8.93 10.24
CA VAL A 49 -0.07 -9.43 10.18
C VAL A 49 -0.60 -9.75 11.57
N ALA A 50 0.18 -10.44 12.40
CA ALA A 50 -0.20 -10.79 13.76
C ALA A 50 -0.36 -9.56 14.66
N ALA A 51 0.55 -8.59 14.55
CA ALA A 51 0.50 -7.34 15.32
C ALA A 51 -0.75 -6.53 14.96
N LEU A 52 -1.05 -6.37 13.68
CA LEU A 52 -2.25 -5.68 13.21
C LEU A 52 -3.53 -6.41 13.64
N ALA A 53 -3.55 -7.73 13.61
CA ALA A 53 -4.68 -8.52 14.11
C ALA A 53 -4.92 -8.37 15.63
N GLY A 54 -3.89 -7.95 16.38
CA GLY A 54 -3.98 -7.63 17.80
C GLY A 54 -4.61 -6.26 18.10
N VAL A 55 -4.63 -5.35 17.12
CA VAL A 55 -5.20 -4.01 17.30
C VAL A 55 -6.73 -4.12 17.46
N ARG A 56 -7.27 -3.46 18.46
CA ARG A 56 -8.71 -3.42 18.73
C ARG A 56 -9.22 -2.00 18.58
N LEU A 57 -10.32 -1.84 17.87
CA LEU A 57 -11.04 -0.57 17.80
C LEU A 57 -11.89 -0.42 19.06
N ASN A 58 -11.80 0.75 19.68
CA ASN A 58 -12.68 1.09 20.81
C ASN A 58 -14.01 1.61 20.24
N MET A 59 -14.94 0.72 20.03
CA MET A 59 -16.28 1.07 19.52
C MET A 59 -17.16 1.67 20.61
N ARG A 60 -17.83 2.76 20.29
CA ARG A 60 -18.86 3.37 21.12
C ARG A 60 -20.15 3.43 20.32
N LEU A 61 -21.14 2.67 20.74
CA LEU A 61 -22.45 2.62 20.09
C LEU A 61 -23.37 3.75 20.54
N ILE A 62 -23.18 4.23 21.78
CA ILE A 62 -23.97 5.33 22.34
C ILE A 62 -23.12 6.59 22.35
N HIS A 63 -23.45 7.52 21.50
CA HIS A 63 -22.74 8.82 21.38
C HIS A 63 -23.67 9.88 20.75
N GLU A 64 -23.35 11.13 20.95
CA GLU A 64 -24.09 12.28 20.41
C GLU A 64 -23.49 12.82 19.09
N VAL A 65 -22.47 12.16 18.54
CA VAL A 65 -21.81 12.61 17.32
C VAL A 65 -22.74 12.48 16.13
N LYS A 66 -23.10 13.61 15.53
CA LYS A 66 -23.96 13.70 14.33
C LYS A 66 -23.17 13.84 13.04
N LYS A 67 -22.01 14.49 13.12
CA LYS A 67 -21.11 14.72 11.97
C LYS A 67 -19.70 14.32 12.38
N PRO A 68 -19.21 13.17 11.99
CA PRO A 68 -17.84 12.78 12.27
C PRO A 68 -16.87 13.69 11.50
N VAL A 69 -15.81 14.12 12.17
CA VAL A 69 -14.71 14.88 11.58
C VAL A 69 -13.55 13.90 11.41
N THR A 70 -13.09 13.74 10.17
CA THR A 70 -11.96 12.86 9.82
C THR A 70 -10.67 13.63 9.56
N GLU A 71 -10.76 14.97 9.49
CA GLU A 71 -9.59 15.82 9.31
C GLU A 71 -8.63 15.68 10.50
N THR A 72 -7.35 15.65 10.20
CA THR A 72 -6.28 15.54 11.18
C THR A 72 -5.03 16.25 10.71
N GLU A 73 -4.11 16.49 11.63
CA GLU A 73 -2.77 17.00 11.31
C GLU A 73 -1.73 15.94 11.65
N VAL A 74 -0.87 15.63 10.68
CA VAL A 74 0.22 14.67 10.81
C VAL A 74 1.48 15.28 10.21
N LEU A 75 2.56 15.36 10.99
CA LEU A 75 3.86 15.90 10.56
C LEU A 75 3.76 17.32 9.92
N GLY A 76 2.83 18.15 10.40
CA GLY A 76 2.59 19.48 9.84
C GLY A 76 1.71 19.53 8.59
N PHE A 77 1.26 18.38 8.11
CA PHE A 77 0.32 18.31 6.98
C PHE A 77 -1.12 18.20 7.48
N ARG A 78 -2.00 19.01 6.93
CA ARG A 78 -3.43 18.93 7.18
C ARG A 78 -4.07 17.94 6.22
N LEU A 79 -4.59 16.84 6.75
CA LEU A 79 -5.15 15.73 5.99
C LEU A 79 -6.66 15.69 6.12
N ARG A 80 -7.36 15.32 5.06
CA ARG A 80 -8.81 15.05 5.08
C ARG A 80 -9.16 13.75 5.82
N LEU A 81 -8.24 12.80 5.85
CA LEU A 81 -8.40 11.50 6.49
C LEU A 81 -7.10 11.13 7.23
N PRO A 82 -7.15 10.43 8.38
CA PRO A 82 -5.98 9.96 9.09
C PRO A 82 -5.35 8.73 8.40
N VAL A 83 -5.03 8.87 7.12
CA VAL A 83 -4.49 7.82 6.27
C VAL A 83 -3.29 8.36 5.50
N LEU A 84 -2.26 7.55 5.38
CA LEU A 84 -1.07 7.83 4.57
C LEU A 84 -0.87 6.64 3.63
N ALA A 85 -0.43 6.89 2.39
CA ALA A 85 0.05 5.82 1.54
C ALA A 85 1.48 5.48 1.91
N ALA A 86 1.72 4.21 2.24
CA ALA A 86 3.04 3.72 2.62
C ALA A 86 4.04 3.82 1.45
N PRO A 87 5.34 4.06 1.73
CA PRO A 87 6.38 4.06 0.71
C PRO A 87 6.58 2.66 0.14
N ILE A 88 6.35 2.51 -1.15
CA ILE A 88 6.58 1.28 -1.90
C ILE A 88 7.41 1.60 -3.13
N GLY A 89 8.45 0.82 -3.37
CA GLY A 89 9.29 0.85 -4.55
C GLY A 89 9.59 -0.55 -5.04
N GLY A 90 10.38 -0.67 -6.12
CA GLY A 90 10.74 -1.96 -6.70
C GLY A 90 9.59 -2.63 -7.46
N THR A 91 8.70 -1.87 -8.07
CA THR A 91 7.54 -2.38 -8.81
C THR A 91 7.95 -3.24 -10.00
N SER A 92 9.02 -2.88 -10.69
CA SER A 92 9.60 -3.66 -11.78
C SER A 92 10.16 -5.00 -11.31
N PHE A 93 10.77 -5.03 -10.13
CA PHE A 93 11.41 -6.19 -9.55
C PHE A 93 10.43 -7.10 -8.79
N ASN A 94 9.55 -6.53 -7.97
CA ASN A 94 8.69 -7.28 -7.05
C ASN A 94 7.26 -7.49 -7.55
N MET A 95 6.82 -6.71 -8.56
CA MET A 95 5.42 -6.70 -9.01
C MET A 95 5.25 -7.03 -10.49
N GLY A 96 6.26 -7.65 -11.11
CA GLY A 96 6.20 -8.09 -12.50
C GLY A 96 6.33 -6.99 -13.55
N GLY A 97 6.61 -5.75 -13.16
CA GLY A 97 6.90 -4.64 -14.08
C GLY A 97 5.72 -4.22 -14.96
N ALA A 98 4.48 -4.39 -14.48
CA ALA A 98 3.29 -3.94 -15.21
C ALA A 98 3.19 -2.41 -15.27
N LEU A 99 3.84 -1.71 -14.33
CA LEU A 99 4.05 -0.28 -14.27
C LEU A 99 5.54 -0.03 -14.04
N SER A 100 6.06 1.03 -14.61
CA SER A 100 7.38 1.55 -14.23
C SER A 100 7.32 2.20 -12.84
N GLU A 101 8.49 2.37 -12.20
CA GLU A 101 8.58 3.06 -10.90
C GLU A 101 7.97 4.46 -10.98
N ALA A 102 8.26 5.20 -12.04
CA ALA A 102 7.75 6.55 -12.26
C ALA A 102 6.23 6.59 -12.43
N GLU A 103 5.65 5.67 -13.19
CA GLU A 103 4.18 5.56 -13.36
C GLU A 103 3.51 5.22 -12.04
N TYR A 104 4.07 4.30 -11.27
CA TYR A 104 3.56 3.93 -9.96
C TYR A 104 3.62 5.11 -8.98
N ALA A 105 4.78 5.78 -8.89
CA ALA A 105 4.95 6.93 -8.01
C ALA A 105 3.96 8.06 -8.34
N ARG A 106 3.80 8.41 -9.62
CA ARG A 106 2.81 9.40 -10.07
C ARG A 106 1.39 9.00 -9.68
N ALA A 107 1.02 7.75 -9.88
CA ALA A 107 -0.32 7.27 -9.54
C ALA A 107 -0.61 7.40 -8.04
N ILE A 108 0.35 7.04 -7.18
CA ILE A 108 0.22 7.16 -5.73
C ILE A 108 0.14 8.62 -5.29
N VAL A 109 1.09 9.45 -5.72
CA VAL A 109 1.15 10.85 -5.28
C VAL A 109 -0.04 11.65 -5.77
N SER A 110 -0.43 11.48 -7.06
CA SER A 110 -1.59 12.16 -7.63
C SER A 110 -2.88 11.72 -6.95
N GLY A 111 -3.07 10.41 -6.73
CA GLY A 111 -4.27 9.90 -6.06
C GLY A 111 -4.35 10.36 -4.59
N CYS A 112 -3.24 10.39 -3.88
CA CYS A 112 -3.19 10.90 -2.50
C CYS A 112 -3.49 12.39 -2.43
N ARG A 113 -2.93 13.19 -3.33
CA ARG A 113 -3.23 14.62 -3.44
C ARG A 113 -4.72 14.88 -3.70
N GLU A 114 -5.31 14.15 -4.63
CA GLU A 114 -6.74 14.24 -4.94
C GLU A 114 -7.61 13.86 -3.72
N ALA A 115 -7.22 12.82 -3.01
CA ALA A 115 -7.88 12.38 -1.79
C ALA A 115 -7.65 13.32 -0.59
N GLY A 116 -6.68 14.23 -0.66
CA GLY A 116 -6.28 15.13 0.43
C GLY A 116 -5.54 14.42 1.56
N ILE A 117 -4.71 13.46 1.21
CA ILE A 117 -3.82 12.71 2.11
C ILE A 117 -2.37 12.75 1.61
N VAL A 118 -1.42 12.29 2.41
CA VAL A 118 -0.02 12.21 2.01
C VAL A 118 0.28 10.86 1.37
N GLY A 119 0.91 10.91 0.19
CA GLY A 119 1.52 9.76 -0.46
C GLY A 119 3.03 9.76 -0.23
N CYS A 120 3.57 8.61 0.15
CA CYS A 120 5.01 8.42 0.27
C CYS A 120 5.52 7.60 -0.93
N VAL A 121 6.71 7.96 -1.40
CA VAL A 121 7.40 7.26 -2.47
C VAL A 121 8.47 6.37 -1.85
N GLY A 122 8.66 5.17 -2.38
CA GLY A 122 9.71 4.24 -1.92
C GLY A 122 11.11 4.72 -2.28
N ASP A 123 12.11 4.01 -1.76
CA ASP A 123 13.54 4.26 -1.94
C ASP A 123 14.14 3.57 -3.20
N GLY A 124 13.34 3.43 -4.25
CA GLY A 124 13.79 2.85 -5.52
C GLY A 124 14.85 3.70 -6.24
N ALA A 125 15.03 3.51 -7.54
CA ALA A 125 15.99 4.29 -8.33
C ALA A 125 15.80 5.81 -8.10
N PRO A 126 16.73 6.51 -7.48
CA PRO A 126 16.49 7.84 -6.90
C PRO A 126 16.00 8.87 -7.91
N ASP A 127 16.58 8.87 -9.11
CA ASP A 127 16.34 9.92 -10.10
C ASP A 127 14.92 9.85 -10.69
N GLU A 128 14.47 8.66 -11.06
CA GLU A 128 13.13 8.47 -11.66
C GLU A 128 11.99 8.74 -10.68
N LEU A 129 12.21 8.43 -9.38
CA LEU A 129 11.20 8.60 -8.35
C LEU A 129 11.07 10.05 -7.90
N HIS A 130 12.19 10.77 -7.79
CA HIS A 130 12.20 12.18 -7.44
C HIS A 130 11.56 13.05 -8.53
N GLU A 131 11.88 12.80 -9.80
CA GLU A 131 11.26 13.50 -10.92
C GLU A 131 9.74 13.24 -10.99
N ALA A 132 9.31 12.01 -10.79
CA ALA A 132 7.91 11.66 -10.79
C ALA A 132 7.12 12.25 -9.61
N GLY A 133 7.72 12.31 -8.42
CA GLY A 133 7.12 12.90 -7.23
C GLY A 133 6.99 14.43 -7.32
N ASN A 134 7.96 15.11 -7.94
CA ASN A 134 7.94 16.56 -8.12
C ASN A 134 7.00 17.03 -9.25
N ALA A 135 6.67 16.16 -10.20
CA ALA A 135 5.81 16.47 -11.34
C ALA A 135 4.30 16.20 -11.06
N ALA A 136 3.95 15.66 -9.89
CA ALA A 136 2.59 15.30 -9.48
C ALA A 136 2.03 16.27 -8.44
#